data_e4f10e50cf4587f939c84e9f631515bb
#
_entry.id   e4f10e50cf4587f939c84e9f631515bb
#
_cell.length_a   1.000
_cell.length_b   1.000
_cell.length_c   1.000
_cell.angle_alpha   90.00
_cell.angle_beta   90.00
_cell.angle_gamma   90.00
#
_symmetry.space_group_name_H-M   'P 1'
#
loop_
_entity.id
_entity.type
_entity.pdbx_description
1 polymer ?
#
loop_
_entity_poly.entity_id
_entity_poly.type
_entity_poly.pdbx_seq_one_letter_code
_entity_poly.pdbx_strand_id
1 'polypeptide(L)'
;MKSPTLLGKLYLIPTTMGECDPMDVLPQTVKRTIDFIDHYIVENEKTARKSIKEVHPEKKQSELILFTLNKRTEVKEHLEFIQPLLEGKNVGLMSEAGCPGVADPGAVIVKLAHDKGIQVVPLVGPSSILLAMMASGMNGQSFTFHGYLPIEKDEIGRASCRERV
;
A
#
# COMPACT_ATOMS: atom_id res chain seq x y z
N MET A 1 14.44 -34.45 6.45
CA MET A 1 13.22 -33.66 6.28
C MET A 1 13.58 -32.20 6.60
N LYS A 2 13.52 -31.27 5.63
CA LYS A 2 13.72 -29.85 5.90
C LYS A 2 12.51 -29.38 6.70
N SER A 3 12.73 -28.80 7.88
CA SER A 3 11.68 -28.12 8.64
C SER A 3 10.94 -27.14 7.72
N PRO A 4 9.60 -27.02 7.79
CA PRO A 4 8.89 -26.05 6.99
C PRO A 4 9.44 -24.66 7.31
N THR A 5 10.02 -24.00 6.31
CA THR A 5 10.48 -22.60 6.46
C THR A 5 9.25 -21.76 6.72
N LEU A 6 9.18 -21.16 7.91
CA LEU A 6 8.07 -20.25 8.25
C LEU A 6 8.17 -19.05 7.32
N LEU A 7 7.16 -18.84 6.47
CA LEU A 7 7.12 -17.68 5.57
C LEU A 7 6.97 -16.37 6.37
N GLY A 8 7.56 -15.30 5.87
CA GLY A 8 7.33 -13.95 6.37
C GLY A 8 5.91 -13.47 6.04
N LYS A 9 5.53 -12.29 6.54
CA LYS A 9 4.23 -11.67 6.32
C LYS A 9 4.39 -10.39 5.51
N LEU A 10 3.47 -10.17 4.56
CA LEU A 10 3.37 -8.92 3.81
C LEU A 10 2.43 -7.96 4.55
N TYR A 11 2.96 -6.87 5.08
CA TYR A 11 2.19 -5.83 5.77
C TYR A 11 1.85 -4.70 4.81
N LEU A 12 0.55 -4.41 4.64
CA LEU A 12 0.08 -3.26 3.87
C LEU A 12 0.06 -2.05 4.81
N ILE A 13 1.06 -1.19 4.68
CA ILE A 13 1.31 -0.08 5.59
C ILE A 13 0.76 1.21 4.98
N PRO A 14 -0.30 1.81 5.57
CA PRO A 14 -0.85 3.06 5.08
C PRO A 14 0.08 4.25 5.35
N THR A 15 -0.05 5.28 4.52
CA THR A 15 0.62 6.57 4.64
C THR A 15 -0.41 7.69 4.83
N THR A 16 0.04 8.88 5.19
CA THR A 16 -0.83 10.06 5.25
C THR A 16 -1.30 10.44 3.85
N MET A 17 -2.44 11.12 3.73
CA MET A 17 -2.97 11.62 2.44
C MET A 17 -2.66 13.09 2.17
N GLY A 18 -1.87 13.72 3.04
CA GLY A 18 -1.50 15.13 2.95
C GLY A 18 -0.53 15.49 4.04
N GLU A 19 -0.23 16.79 4.15
CA GLU A 19 0.63 17.32 5.20
C GLU A 19 -0.15 17.38 6.53
N CYS A 20 0.14 16.45 7.42
CA CYS A 20 -0.40 16.38 8.77
C CYS A 20 0.55 15.57 9.66
N ASP A 21 0.37 15.67 10.99
CA ASP A 21 1.06 14.75 11.90
C ASP A 21 0.56 13.31 11.61
N PRO A 22 1.46 12.37 11.28
CA PRO A 22 1.04 10.98 11.04
C PRO A 22 0.25 10.38 12.19
N MET A 23 0.52 10.79 13.43
CA MET A 23 -0.14 10.26 14.62
C MET A 23 -1.60 10.71 14.77
N ASP A 24 -2.02 11.75 14.02
CA ASP A 24 -3.43 12.18 13.98
C ASP A 24 -4.31 11.23 13.16
N VAL A 25 -3.73 10.53 12.18
CA VAL A 25 -4.48 9.73 11.20
C VAL A 25 -4.04 8.27 11.10
N LEU A 26 -2.84 7.93 11.57
CA LEU A 26 -2.33 6.56 11.55
C LEU A 26 -2.38 5.94 12.96
N PRO A 27 -2.94 4.73 13.10
CA PRO A 27 -2.92 4.01 14.36
C PRO A 27 -1.49 3.69 14.83
N GLN A 28 -1.28 3.60 16.14
CA GLN A 28 0.01 3.20 16.71
C GLN A 28 0.50 1.83 16.23
N THR A 29 -0.38 0.97 15.71
CA THR A 29 0.00 -0.29 15.08
C THR A 29 0.90 -0.09 13.88
N VAL A 30 0.76 1.02 13.13
CA VAL A 30 1.64 1.37 12.01
C VAL A 30 3.06 1.60 12.50
N LYS A 31 3.24 2.42 13.55
CA LYS A 31 4.56 2.66 14.17
C LYS A 31 5.19 1.36 14.66
N ARG A 32 4.43 0.53 15.40
CA ARG A 32 4.90 -0.77 15.89
C ARG A 32 5.30 -1.73 14.76
N THR A 33 4.58 -1.69 13.63
CA THR A 33 4.91 -2.51 12.47
C THR A 33 6.19 -2.04 11.80
N ILE A 34 6.36 -0.73 11.63
CA ILE A 34 7.59 -0.13 11.09
C ILE A 34 8.82 -0.47 11.94
N ASP A 35 8.66 -0.60 13.27
CA ASP A 35 9.75 -0.88 14.18
C ASP A 35 10.50 -2.18 13.85
N PHE A 36 9.79 -3.25 13.53
CA PHE A 36 10.38 -4.58 13.29
C PHE A 36 10.55 -4.94 11.79
N ILE A 37 10.16 -4.06 10.85
CA ILE A 37 10.31 -4.29 9.40
C ILE A 37 11.47 -3.47 8.87
N ASP A 38 12.36 -4.11 8.09
CA ASP A 38 13.48 -3.44 7.42
C ASP A 38 13.35 -3.50 5.89
N HIS A 39 12.55 -4.43 5.35
CA HIS A 39 12.33 -4.63 3.92
C HIS A 39 11.02 -3.99 3.50
N TYR A 40 11.06 -3.13 2.48
CA TYR A 40 9.86 -2.44 1.99
C TYR A 40 9.77 -2.48 0.47
N ILE A 41 8.56 -2.61 -0.02
CA ILE A 41 8.20 -2.39 -1.43
C ILE A 41 7.45 -1.06 -1.47
N VAL A 42 7.96 -0.12 -2.26
CA VAL A 42 7.51 1.28 -2.26
C VAL A 42 7.40 1.81 -3.69
N GLU A 43 6.56 2.81 -3.92
CA GLU A 43 6.48 3.47 -5.23
C GLU A 43 7.66 4.43 -5.45
N ASN A 44 8.09 5.12 -4.38
CA ASN A 44 9.19 6.07 -4.40
C ASN A 44 9.98 5.99 -3.08
N GLU A 45 11.27 5.76 -3.17
CA GLU A 45 12.15 5.60 -1.99
C GLU A 45 12.23 6.87 -1.14
N LYS A 46 12.27 8.04 -1.77
CA LYS A 46 12.43 9.31 -1.04
C LYS A 46 11.21 9.60 -0.19
N THR A 47 10.02 9.45 -0.75
CA THR A 47 8.76 9.67 -0.02
C THR A 47 8.57 8.61 1.06
N ALA A 48 8.86 7.35 0.78
CA ALA A 48 8.77 6.27 1.76
C ALA A 48 9.71 6.48 2.94
N ARG A 49 10.98 6.83 2.70
CA ARG A 49 11.93 7.15 3.78
C ARG A 49 11.47 8.32 4.64
N LYS A 50 10.90 9.37 4.01
CA LYS A 50 10.33 10.51 4.71
C LYS A 50 9.18 10.05 5.62
N SER A 51 8.20 9.31 5.08
CA SER A 51 7.03 8.82 5.83
C SER A 51 7.44 7.90 6.99
N ILE A 52 8.38 6.97 6.76
CA ILE A 52 8.90 6.10 7.83
C ILE A 52 9.55 6.93 8.94
N LYS A 53 10.33 7.95 8.59
CA LYS A 53 11.00 8.83 9.57
C LYS A 53 10.00 9.69 10.34
N GLU A 54 8.93 10.15 9.71
CA GLU A 54 7.88 10.94 10.37
C GLU A 54 7.08 10.08 11.37
N VAL A 55 6.76 8.83 11.03
CA VAL A 55 6.04 7.90 11.92
C VAL A 55 6.95 7.35 13.02
N HIS A 56 8.20 7.06 12.69
CA HIS A 56 9.18 6.46 13.60
C HIS A 56 10.55 7.12 13.46
N PRO A 57 10.75 8.28 14.11
CA PRO A 57 12.00 9.08 13.99
C PRO A 57 13.27 8.32 14.38
N GLU A 58 13.16 7.34 15.29
CA GLU A 58 14.28 6.53 15.80
C GLU A 58 14.70 5.41 14.85
N LYS A 59 13.86 5.08 13.82
CA LYS A 59 14.17 4.02 12.86
C LYS A 59 15.38 4.42 12.01
N LYS A 60 16.40 3.59 12.03
CA LYS A 60 17.65 3.84 11.30
C LYS A 60 17.43 3.70 9.80
N GLN A 61 17.53 4.80 9.08
CA GLN A 61 17.31 4.86 7.64
C GLN A 61 18.33 4.05 6.83
N SER A 62 19.53 3.82 7.37
CA SER A 62 20.58 3.01 6.74
C SER A 62 20.30 1.50 6.74
N GLU A 63 19.40 1.04 7.63
CA GLU A 63 19.01 -0.37 7.75
C GLU A 63 17.85 -0.72 6.82
N LEU A 64 17.20 0.27 6.19
CA LEU A 64 16.06 0.06 5.31
C LEU A 64 16.50 -0.47 3.95
N ILE A 65 15.92 -1.59 3.54
CA ILE A 65 16.06 -2.21 2.22
C ILE A 65 14.78 -1.91 1.46
N LEU A 66 14.87 -1.08 0.42
CA LEU A 66 13.72 -0.61 -0.35
C LEU A 66 13.75 -1.20 -1.76
N PHE A 67 12.63 -1.75 -2.18
CA PHE A 67 12.36 -2.21 -3.54
C PHE A 67 11.39 -1.23 -4.19
N THR A 68 11.77 -0.65 -5.32
CA THR A 68 10.90 0.33 -6.00
C THR A 68 9.97 -0.35 -6.98
N LEU A 69 8.66 -0.29 -6.71
CA LEU A 69 7.60 -0.82 -7.55
C LEU A 69 6.89 0.32 -8.28
N ASN A 70 7.07 0.41 -9.58
CA ASN A 70 6.43 1.42 -10.42
C ASN A 70 5.91 0.80 -11.72
N LYS A 71 5.27 1.62 -12.57
CA LYS A 71 4.70 1.17 -13.86
C LYS A 71 5.71 0.58 -14.85
N ARG A 72 7.03 0.76 -14.63
CA ARG A 72 8.11 0.25 -15.48
C ARG A 72 8.74 -1.03 -14.92
N THR A 73 8.38 -1.41 -13.68
CA THR A 73 8.91 -2.61 -13.03
C THR A 73 8.48 -3.85 -13.80
N GLU A 74 9.44 -4.68 -14.19
CA GLU A 74 9.18 -5.91 -14.91
C GLU A 74 8.62 -7.01 -13.99
N VAL A 75 7.85 -7.93 -14.55
CA VAL A 75 7.24 -9.06 -13.81
C VAL A 75 8.29 -9.91 -13.09
N LYS A 76 9.51 -10.00 -13.66
CA LYS A 76 10.61 -10.74 -13.04
C LYS A 76 11.07 -10.14 -11.71
N GLU A 77 11.10 -8.82 -11.61
CA GLU A 77 11.50 -8.10 -10.41
C GLU A 77 10.50 -8.32 -9.27
N HIS A 78 9.22 -8.56 -9.57
CA HIS A 78 8.21 -8.85 -8.54
C HIS A 78 8.57 -10.10 -7.72
N LEU A 79 9.21 -11.11 -8.33
CA LEU A 79 9.67 -12.30 -7.63
C LEU A 79 10.84 -11.97 -6.68
N GLU A 80 11.72 -11.06 -7.07
CA GLU A 80 12.82 -10.58 -6.23
C GLU A 80 12.28 -9.83 -5.01
N PHE A 81 11.24 -9.02 -5.20
CA PHE A 81 10.63 -8.23 -4.13
C PHE A 81 9.97 -9.09 -3.04
N ILE A 82 9.45 -10.26 -3.40
CA ILE A 82 8.87 -11.20 -2.42
C ILE A 82 9.88 -12.23 -1.89
N GLN A 83 11.09 -12.28 -2.41
CA GLN A 83 12.11 -13.23 -1.97
C GLN A 83 12.36 -13.18 -0.45
N PRO A 84 12.46 -12.00 0.21
CA PRO A 84 12.58 -11.93 1.66
C PRO A 84 11.43 -12.61 2.41
N LEU A 85 10.20 -12.52 1.88
CA LEU A 85 9.02 -13.19 2.47
C LEU A 85 9.16 -14.72 2.43
N LEU A 86 9.70 -15.25 1.33
CA LEU A 86 9.95 -16.68 1.18
C LEU A 86 11.09 -17.17 2.11
N GLU A 87 11.96 -16.27 2.53
CA GLU A 87 13.04 -16.49 3.49
C GLU A 87 12.60 -16.29 4.96
N GLY A 88 11.32 -16.02 5.20
CA GLY A 88 10.76 -15.84 6.54
C GLY A 88 10.87 -14.41 7.09
N LYS A 89 11.32 -13.43 6.29
CA LYS A 89 11.39 -12.02 6.69
C LYS A 89 10.08 -11.32 6.40
N ASN A 90 9.69 -10.38 7.26
CA ASN A 90 8.53 -9.55 7.03
C ASN A 90 8.84 -8.41 6.06
N VAL A 91 7.90 -8.07 5.20
CA VAL A 91 8.02 -6.98 4.22
C VAL A 91 6.84 -6.03 4.35
N GLY A 92 7.10 -4.73 4.31
CA GLY A 92 6.09 -3.67 4.24
C GLY A 92 5.83 -3.27 2.78
N LEU A 93 4.57 -3.15 2.40
CA LEU A 93 4.15 -2.53 1.14
C LEU A 93 3.56 -1.17 1.47
N MET A 94 4.09 -0.10 0.86
CA MET A 94 3.64 1.27 1.08
C MET A 94 3.33 1.95 -0.25
N SER A 95 2.22 2.67 -0.30
CA SER A 95 1.88 3.61 -1.38
C SER A 95 2.35 5.03 -1.06
N GLU A 96 2.27 5.93 -2.02
CA GLU A 96 2.59 7.35 -1.77
C GLU A 96 1.55 8.07 -0.90
N ALA A 97 0.29 7.62 -0.92
CA ALA A 97 -0.79 8.20 -0.12
C ALA A 97 -1.87 7.19 0.23
N GLY A 98 -2.33 7.18 1.47
CA GLY A 98 -3.45 6.36 1.94
C GLY A 98 -3.12 4.88 2.07
N CYS A 99 -4.12 4.03 1.82
CA CYS A 99 -4.01 2.57 1.94
C CYS A 99 -3.42 1.94 0.67
N PRO A 100 -2.31 1.18 0.77
CA PRO A 100 -1.70 0.52 -0.38
C PRO A 100 -2.58 -0.60 -0.94
N GLY A 101 -2.41 -0.91 -2.22
CA GLY A 101 -3.19 -1.93 -2.95
C GLY A 101 -4.51 -1.43 -3.52
N VAL A 102 -4.86 -0.15 -3.31
CA VAL A 102 -6.08 0.48 -3.83
C VAL A 102 -5.71 1.58 -4.82
N ALA A 103 -5.96 1.35 -6.10
CA ALA A 103 -5.61 2.26 -7.20
C ALA A 103 -4.10 2.57 -7.34
N ASP A 104 -3.26 1.67 -6.85
CA ASP A 104 -1.80 1.74 -6.93
C ASP A 104 -1.21 0.41 -7.49
N PRO A 105 0.10 0.36 -7.80
CA PRO A 105 0.72 -0.84 -8.34
C PRO A 105 0.85 -2.00 -7.33
N GLY A 106 0.61 -1.77 -6.05
CA GLY A 106 0.79 -2.76 -4.98
C GLY A 106 -0.08 -4.00 -5.09
N ALA A 107 -1.24 -3.90 -5.76
CA ALA A 107 -2.17 -5.03 -5.95
C ALA A 107 -1.51 -6.25 -6.60
N VAL A 108 -0.53 -6.05 -7.48
CA VAL A 108 0.22 -7.15 -8.13
C VAL A 108 1.02 -7.95 -7.10
N ILE A 109 1.67 -7.28 -6.16
CA ILE A 109 2.46 -7.91 -5.08
C ILE A 109 1.54 -8.66 -4.11
N VAL A 110 0.39 -8.08 -3.78
CA VAL A 110 -0.62 -8.73 -2.93
C VAL A 110 -1.11 -10.04 -3.58
N LYS A 111 -1.45 -9.98 -4.89
CA LYS A 111 -1.84 -11.18 -5.64
C LYS A 111 -0.74 -12.24 -5.61
N LEU A 112 0.50 -11.85 -5.89
CA LEU A 112 1.64 -12.76 -5.89
C LEU A 112 1.89 -13.38 -4.51
N ALA A 113 1.71 -12.61 -3.43
CA ALA A 113 1.80 -13.11 -2.07
C ALA A 113 0.75 -14.20 -1.79
N HIS A 114 -0.51 -13.99 -2.20
CA HIS A 114 -1.55 -15.02 -2.09
C HIS A 114 -1.22 -16.27 -2.92
N ASP A 115 -0.73 -16.10 -4.15
CA ASP A 115 -0.35 -17.22 -5.02
C ASP A 115 0.80 -18.08 -4.41
N LYS A 116 1.60 -17.47 -3.51
CA LYS A 116 2.70 -18.14 -2.78
C LYS A 116 2.33 -18.58 -1.36
N GLY A 117 1.09 -18.42 -0.94
CA GLY A 117 0.65 -18.78 0.41
C GLY A 117 1.21 -17.87 1.51
N ILE A 118 1.66 -16.67 1.16
CA ILE A 118 2.18 -15.67 2.10
C ILE A 118 1.00 -14.94 2.76
N GLN A 119 1.05 -14.81 4.08
CA GLN A 119 0.03 -14.08 4.81
C GLN A 119 0.13 -12.58 4.51
N VAL A 120 -0.99 -11.98 4.05
CA VAL A 120 -1.14 -10.54 3.86
C VAL A 120 -1.84 -9.94 5.07
N VAL A 121 -1.26 -8.88 5.62
CA VAL A 121 -1.74 -8.20 6.84
C VAL A 121 -2.03 -6.73 6.51
N PRO A 122 -3.26 -6.37 6.15
CA PRO A 122 -3.63 -4.98 5.94
C PRO A 122 -3.70 -4.23 7.28
N LEU A 123 -3.11 -3.03 7.33
CA LEU A 123 -3.22 -2.14 8.47
C LEU A 123 -4.30 -1.09 8.22
N VAL A 124 -4.96 -0.68 9.29
CA VAL A 124 -5.97 0.39 9.24
C VAL A 124 -5.29 1.72 8.92
N GLY A 125 -5.84 2.48 7.99
CA GLY A 125 -5.34 3.79 7.60
C GLY A 125 -6.34 4.63 6.83
N PRO A 126 -5.99 5.87 6.47
CA PRO A 126 -6.86 6.79 5.76
C PRO A 126 -7.13 6.33 4.33
N SER A 127 -8.36 6.57 3.86
CA SER A 127 -8.80 6.29 2.50
C SER A 127 -9.68 7.42 1.99
N SER A 128 -9.26 8.07 0.90
CA SER A 128 -10.04 9.14 0.26
C SER A 128 -11.40 8.65 -0.22
N ILE A 129 -11.50 7.39 -0.65
CA ILE A 129 -12.74 6.77 -1.10
C ILE A 129 -13.75 6.72 0.05
N LEU A 130 -13.32 6.20 1.21
CA LEU A 130 -14.19 6.10 2.38
C LEU A 130 -14.52 7.48 2.96
N LEU A 131 -13.57 8.40 3.01
CA LEU A 131 -13.81 9.76 3.50
C LEU A 131 -14.80 10.51 2.60
N ALA A 132 -14.69 10.40 1.29
CA ALA A 132 -15.64 10.96 0.35
C ALA A 132 -17.04 10.36 0.53
N MET A 133 -17.13 9.04 0.69
CA MET A 133 -18.39 8.34 0.92
C MET A 133 -19.05 8.79 2.23
N MET A 134 -18.28 8.88 3.32
CA MET A 134 -18.77 9.36 4.62
C MET A 134 -19.32 10.79 4.55
N ALA A 135 -18.61 11.68 3.81
CA ALA A 135 -19.00 13.08 3.68
C ALA A 135 -20.16 13.33 2.71
N SER A 136 -20.46 12.36 1.83
CA SER A 136 -21.49 12.53 0.77
C SER A 136 -22.92 12.55 1.29
N GLY A 137 -23.19 11.97 2.46
CA GLY A 137 -24.56 11.73 2.95
C GLY A 137 -25.35 10.66 2.16
N MET A 138 -24.69 9.97 1.21
CA MET A 138 -25.30 8.90 0.43
C MET A 138 -25.30 7.56 1.19
N ASN A 139 -26.15 6.62 0.75
CA ASN A 139 -26.15 5.30 1.35
C ASN A 139 -24.89 4.50 0.95
N GLY A 140 -23.99 4.29 1.91
CA GLY A 140 -22.73 3.58 1.71
C GLY A 140 -22.81 2.04 1.65
N GLN A 141 -24.01 1.45 1.68
CA GLN A 141 -24.17 -0.02 1.61
C GLN A 141 -23.90 -0.58 0.20
N SER A 142 -24.08 0.24 -0.83
CA SER A 142 -23.77 -0.13 -2.21
C SER A 142 -23.19 1.06 -2.95
N PHE A 143 -21.92 0.97 -3.31
CA PHE A 143 -21.23 1.94 -4.16
C PHE A 143 -20.15 1.23 -4.98
N THR A 144 -19.79 1.82 -6.10
CA THR A 144 -18.75 1.29 -6.98
C THR A 144 -17.64 2.33 -7.15
N PHE A 145 -16.39 1.91 -6.91
CA PHE A 145 -15.21 2.69 -7.25
C PHE A 145 -14.71 2.31 -8.64
N HIS A 146 -14.87 3.21 -9.61
CA HIS A 146 -14.46 2.99 -11.00
C HIS A 146 -13.01 3.36 -11.29
N GLY A 147 -12.23 3.75 -10.29
CA GLY A 147 -10.89 4.28 -10.45
C GLY A 147 -10.90 5.78 -10.80
N TYR A 148 -9.79 6.22 -11.41
CA TYR A 148 -9.68 7.61 -11.85
C TYR A 148 -10.53 7.86 -13.09
N LEU A 149 -11.24 8.99 -13.09
CA LEU A 149 -11.96 9.45 -14.29
C LEU A 149 -10.95 9.85 -15.37
N PRO A 150 -11.34 9.74 -16.66
CA PRO A 150 -10.52 10.21 -17.76
C PRO A 150 -10.22 11.72 -17.63
N ILE A 151 -8.99 12.11 -17.94
CA ILE A 151 -8.56 13.51 -17.90
C ILE A 151 -8.88 14.20 -19.23
N GLU A 152 -8.97 13.46 -20.32
CA GLU A 152 -9.27 13.94 -21.66
C GLU A 152 -10.72 14.44 -21.74
N LYS A 153 -10.91 15.67 -22.23
CA LYS A 153 -12.24 16.33 -22.29
C LYS A 153 -13.29 15.53 -23.04
N ASP A 154 -12.88 14.83 -24.10
CA ASP A 154 -13.77 14.04 -24.96
C ASP A 154 -14.20 12.71 -24.28
N GLU A 155 -13.48 12.26 -23.28
CA GLU A 155 -13.78 11.03 -22.52
C GLU A 155 -14.59 11.32 -21.26
N ILE A 156 -14.49 12.51 -20.66
CA ILE A 156 -15.24 12.92 -19.46
C ILE A 156 -16.75 12.81 -19.69
N GLY A 157 -17.23 13.25 -20.86
CA GLY A 157 -18.65 13.16 -21.22
C GLY A 157 -19.17 11.74 -21.35
N ARG A 158 -18.34 10.79 -21.78
CA ARG A 158 -18.70 9.36 -21.90
C ARG A 158 -18.73 8.63 -20.55
N ALA A 159 -17.84 8.99 -19.64
CA ALA A 159 -17.83 8.46 -18.29
C ALA A 159 -19.12 8.84 -17.54
N SER A 160 -19.52 10.12 -17.61
CA SER A 160 -20.73 10.62 -16.95
C SER A 160 -22.04 10.01 -17.49
N CYS A 161 -22.06 9.53 -18.75
CA CYS A 161 -23.22 8.85 -19.33
C CYS A 161 -23.34 7.38 -18.92
N ARG A 162 -22.25 6.71 -18.51
CA ARG A 162 -22.30 5.30 -18.05
C ARG A 162 -22.81 5.14 -16.63
N GLU A 163 -22.84 6.21 -15.84
CA GLU A 163 -23.24 6.20 -14.43
C GLU A 163 -24.73 6.53 -14.19
N ARG A 164 -25.50 6.69 -15.25
CA ARG A 164 -26.96 6.95 -15.18
C ARG A 164 -27.78 5.71 -15.48
N VAL A 165 -27.53 4.61 -14.79
CA VAL A 165 -28.45 3.45 -14.78
C VAL A 165 -28.86 3.15 -13.36
#